data_45e0cdfb443d0fadbded54d11217dc32
#
_entry.id   45e0cdfb443d0fadbded54d11217dc32
#
_cell.length_a   1.000
_cell.length_b   1.000
_cell.length_c   1.000
_cell.angle_alpha   90.00
_cell.angle_beta   90.00
_cell.angle_gamma   90.00
#
_symmetry.space_group_name_H-M   'P 1'
#
loop_
_entity.id
_entity.type
_entity.pdbx_description
1 polymer ?
#
loop_
_entity_poly.entity_id
_entity_poly.type
_entity_poly.pdbx_seq_one_letter_code
_entity_poly.pdbx_strand_id
1 'polypeptide(L)'
;MIFKRIFLIVLDSFGIGAEPDANEFGDADTVNTLKSVMTSDKLNIPNMKKLGLFNIDGVEDGEKEPNPDASFARLQEASKGKDTTIGHWEIAGIVSDTPLPTYPDGFPKDIIEKLEAAFGRKIICNQPYSGTQVIHDYGKEHMETGALIVYTSADSVLQIAAHEAVVPVEQLYEYCKEARKIMSGEHSVGRIIARPFVGEFPDFERTPRRHDYSMEPPGDTILDLLKVAGNSVVSIGKINDIFAGRGISRHIAITSNEDGMEKAIAELDRNYYGLCFVNLVDFDMKYGHRRDVDGYAAALTRFDEQLGEFLPKMKRGDVLIITADHGCDPRGAGTDHTREYVPMMIYGEGIKKGVDLGTRHSFADIAATVSKIMRIPYATRGQSFWNEVKE
;
A
#
# COMPACT_ATOMS: atom_id res chain seq x y z
N MET A 1 -0.45 27.53 -16.70
CA MET A 1 0.44 26.41 -17.09
C MET A 1 -0.41 25.18 -17.43
N ILE A 2 0.05 24.28 -18.31
CA ILE A 2 -0.58 22.97 -18.56
C ILE A 2 0.26 21.94 -17.82
N PHE A 3 -0.34 21.28 -16.85
CA PHE A 3 0.27 20.16 -16.16
C PHE A 3 0.09 18.88 -17.00
N LYS A 4 1.11 18.05 -17.04
CA LYS A 4 1.16 16.90 -17.94
C LYS A 4 1.20 15.58 -17.19
N ARG A 5 2.05 15.49 -16.18
CA ARG A 5 2.29 14.27 -15.42
C ARG A 5 2.23 14.55 -13.93
N ILE A 6 1.69 13.59 -13.22
CA ILE A 6 1.71 13.57 -11.77
C ILE A 6 2.50 12.33 -11.36
N PHE A 7 3.50 12.52 -10.52
CA PHE A 7 4.22 11.45 -9.84
C PHE A 7 3.69 11.40 -8.42
N LEU A 8 2.96 10.33 -8.08
CA LEU A 8 2.41 10.08 -6.75
C LEU A 8 3.22 8.95 -6.13
N ILE A 9 4.06 9.28 -5.15
CA ILE A 9 4.94 8.33 -4.46
C ILE A 9 4.39 8.08 -3.06
N VAL A 10 4.08 6.82 -2.77
CA VAL A 10 3.64 6.36 -1.46
C VAL A 10 4.81 5.67 -0.76
N LEU A 11 5.21 6.21 0.39
CA LEU A 11 6.13 5.60 1.34
C LEU A 11 5.29 4.67 2.23
N ASP A 12 5.14 3.41 1.83
CA ASP A 12 4.25 2.44 2.47
C ASP A 12 4.52 2.36 3.98
N SER A 13 3.50 2.62 4.78
CA SER A 13 3.55 2.66 6.25
C SER A 13 4.27 3.86 6.92
N PHE A 14 4.53 4.96 6.21
CA PHE A 14 5.23 6.11 6.79
C PHE A 14 4.27 7.07 7.53
N GLY A 15 3.80 6.67 8.71
CA GLY A 15 2.98 7.50 9.60
C GLY A 15 3.75 8.60 10.32
N ILE A 16 3.04 9.64 10.78
CA ILE A 16 3.58 10.81 11.48
C ILE A 16 2.85 11.12 12.79
N GLY A 17 2.27 10.11 13.42
CA GLY A 17 1.60 10.22 14.72
C GLY A 17 0.16 9.75 14.71
N ALA A 18 -0.30 9.28 15.88
CA ALA A 18 -1.61 8.68 16.06
C ALA A 18 -2.75 9.56 15.58
N GLU A 19 -3.72 8.97 14.88
CA GLU A 19 -5.01 9.60 14.62
C GLU A 19 -5.89 9.62 15.88
N PRO A 20 -6.90 10.52 15.97
CA PRO A 20 -7.77 10.61 17.14
C PRO A 20 -8.55 9.32 17.45
N ASP A 21 -8.79 8.50 16.44
CA ASP A 21 -9.50 7.22 16.53
C ASP A 21 -8.57 6.00 16.60
N ALA A 22 -7.26 6.18 16.80
CA ALA A 22 -6.27 5.09 16.86
C ALA A 22 -6.67 3.98 17.85
N ASN A 23 -7.22 4.36 19.00
CA ASN A 23 -7.69 3.40 20.01
C ASN A 23 -8.86 2.52 19.52
N GLU A 24 -9.68 2.99 18.57
CA GLU A 24 -10.75 2.17 17.97
C GLU A 24 -10.17 1.06 17.10
N PHE A 25 -8.94 1.22 16.62
CA PHE A 25 -8.19 0.25 15.82
C PHE A 25 -7.18 -0.57 16.64
N GLY A 26 -7.22 -0.45 17.97
CA GLY A 26 -6.35 -1.19 18.89
C GLY A 26 -4.95 -0.60 19.05
N ASP A 27 -4.72 0.61 18.55
CA ASP A 27 -3.43 1.29 18.64
C ASP A 27 -3.40 2.27 19.81
N ALA A 28 -2.20 2.47 20.38
CA ALA A 28 -2.01 3.49 21.40
C ALA A 28 -2.01 4.90 20.78
N ASP A 29 -2.42 5.88 21.54
CA ASP A 29 -2.37 7.32 21.18
C ASP A 29 -0.94 7.88 21.04
N THR A 30 0.05 7.04 21.30
CA THR A 30 1.49 7.36 21.24
C THR A 30 2.21 6.80 20.02
N VAL A 31 1.51 6.04 19.16
CA VAL A 31 2.16 5.50 17.95
C VAL A 31 2.62 6.64 17.05
N ASN A 32 3.84 6.54 16.55
CA ASN A 32 4.43 7.52 15.65
C ASN A 32 5.62 6.94 14.91
N THR A 33 5.39 6.49 13.69
CA THR A 33 6.42 5.85 12.86
C THR A 33 7.61 6.78 12.63
N LEU A 34 7.39 8.04 12.21
CA LEU A 34 8.47 9.01 12.00
C LEU A 34 9.30 9.23 13.26
N LYS A 35 8.65 9.48 14.41
CA LYS A 35 9.34 9.70 15.68
C LYS A 35 10.20 8.49 16.09
N SER A 36 9.68 7.30 15.91
CA SER A 36 10.40 6.05 16.17
C SER A 36 11.64 5.93 15.30
N VAL A 37 11.51 6.20 14.00
CA VAL A 37 12.62 6.12 13.04
C VAL A 37 13.67 7.21 13.29
N MET A 38 13.26 8.39 13.76
CA MET A 38 14.19 9.49 14.12
C MET A 38 15.10 9.16 15.33
N THR A 39 14.83 8.07 16.06
CA THR A 39 15.74 7.62 17.12
C THR A 39 17.00 6.94 16.60
N SER A 40 17.07 6.61 15.31
CA SER A 40 18.23 6.02 14.67
C SER A 40 19.21 7.09 14.16
N ASP A 41 20.48 6.87 14.36
CA ASP A 41 21.58 7.70 13.82
C ASP A 41 21.78 7.49 12.31
N LYS A 42 21.11 6.52 11.72
CA LYS A 42 21.14 6.25 10.26
C LYS A 42 20.20 7.15 9.46
N LEU A 43 19.35 7.94 10.12
CA LEU A 43 18.41 8.81 9.43
C LEU A 43 19.07 10.11 8.97
N ASN A 44 19.07 10.33 7.66
CA ASN A 44 19.52 11.57 7.04
C ASN A 44 18.64 11.90 5.83
N ILE A 45 17.69 12.83 5.98
CA ILE A 45 16.64 13.14 4.99
C ILE A 45 16.56 14.64 4.65
N PRO A 46 17.66 15.24 4.15
CA PRO A 46 17.72 16.68 3.89
C PRO A 46 16.75 17.14 2.79
N ASN A 47 16.44 16.30 1.79
CA ASN A 47 15.51 16.65 0.71
C ASN A 47 14.07 16.66 1.20
N MET A 48 13.64 15.67 1.98
CA MET A 48 12.33 15.66 2.61
C MET A 48 12.17 16.82 3.60
N LYS A 49 13.21 17.14 4.39
CA LYS A 49 13.26 18.35 5.22
C LYS A 49 13.05 19.59 4.35
N LYS A 50 13.77 19.72 3.25
CA LYS A 50 13.67 20.88 2.34
C LYS A 50 12.29 21.00 1.69
N LEU A 51 11.61 19.89 1.46
CA LEU A 51 10.22 19.90 1.00
C LEU A 51 9.21 20.26 2.11
N GLY A 52 9.61 20.27 3.37
CA GLY A 52 8.77 20.73 4.49
C GLY A 52 8.19 19.62 5.36
N LEU A 53 8.75 18.40 5.34
CA LEU A 53 8.27 17.30 6.20
C LEU A 53 8.14 17.71 7.66
N PHE A 54 9.15 18.37 8.23
CA PHE A 54 9.16 18.82 9.64
C PHE A 54 8.35 20.09 9.88
N ASN A 55 7.74 20.67 8.84
CA ASN A 55 6.82 21.80 8.97
C ASN A 55 5.37 21.36 9.11
N ILE A 56 5.07 20.10 8.77
CA ILE A 56 3.72 19.52 8.83
C ILE A 56 3.18 19.62 10.27
N ASP A 57 1.92 20.02 10.39
CA ASP A 57 1.23 20.12 11.67
C ASP A 57 1.24 18.79 12.44
N GLY A 58 1.58 18.84 13.73
CA GLY A 58 1.73 17.67 14.60
C GLY A 58 3.08 16.94 14.49
N VAL A 59 3.98 17.32 13.58
CA VAL A 59 5.37 16.88 13.59
C VAL A 59 6.18 17.80 14.49
N GLU A 60 6.35 17.38 15.74
CA GLU A 60 7.02 18.20 16.78
C GLU A 60 8.53 17.97 16.81
N ASP A 61 8.99 16.81 16.36
CA ASP A 61 10.40 16.42 16.34
C ASP A 61 11.05 16.83 15.01
N GLY A 62 12.31 17.23 15.03
CA GLY A 62 13.06 17.68 13.87
C GLY A 62 13.08 19.21 13.68
N GLU A 63 14.03 19.67 12.89
CA GLU A 63 14.22 21.10 12.62
C GLU A 63 13.38 21.54 11.41
N LYS A 64 12.47 22.49 11.63
CA LYS A 64 11.64 23.08 10.57
C LYS A 64 12.48 23.79 9.50
N GLU A 65 12.09 23.64 8.25
CA GLU A 65 12.68 24.38 7.14
C GLU A 65 12.07 25.80 7.09
N PRO A 66 12.87 26.87 7.16
CA PRO A 66 12.34 28.24 7.12
C PRO A 66 11.64 28.61 5.80
N ASN A 67 12.07 28.01 4.71
CA ASN A 67 11.54 28.23 3.35
C ASN A 67 11.32 26.90 2.63
N PRO A 68 10.27 26.16 2.96
CA PRO A 68 9.97 24.88 2.35
C PRO A 68 9.75 25.01 0.84
N ASP A 69 10.32 24.12 0.06
CA ASP A 69 10.17 24.13 -1.41
C ASP A 69 8.85 23.53 -1.89
N ALA A 70 8.13 22.78 -1.05
CA ALA A 70 6.80 22.24 -1.35
C ALA A 70 5.70 22.92 -0.54
N SER A 71 4.44 22.75 -0.93
CA SER A 71 3.29 22.88 -0.05
C SER A 71 3.04 21.55 0.65
N PHE A 72 2.52 21.57 1.86
CA PHE A 72 2.42 20.36 2.69
C PHE A 72 1.14 20.32 3.53
N ALA A 73 0.78 19.12 3.96
CA ALA A 73 -0.35 18.85 4.86
C ALA A 73 -0.09 17.61 5.71
N ARG A 74 -0.85 17.48 6.77
CA ARG A 74 -1.11 16.24 7.47
C ARG A 74 -2.43 15.66 6.96
N LEU A 75 -2.47 14.38 6.55
CA LEU A 75 -3.70 13.72 6.12
C LEU A 75 -4.17 12.74 7.18
N GLN A 76 -5.48 12.74 7.44
CA GLN A 76 -6.19 11.78 8.27
C GLN A 76 -6.92 10.79 7.37
N GLU A 77 -6.90 9.51 7.70
CA GLU A 77 -7.67 8.51 6.96
C GLU A 77 -9.15 8.55 7.35
N ALA A 78 -10.03 8.69 6.36
CA ALA A 78 -11.48 8.69 6.60
C ALA A 78 -12.08 7.27 6.54
N SER A 79 -11.38 6.35 5.90
CA SER A 79 -11.81 4.95 5.78
C SER A 79 -11.72 4.21 7.11
N LYS A 80 -12.56 3.19 7.27
CA LYS A 80 -12.56 2.30 8.43
C LYS A 80 -11.59 1.12 8.22
N GLY A 81 -10.29 1.44 8.17
CA GLY A 81 -9.20 0.50 8.01
C GLY A 81 -7.87 1.13 8.40
N LYS A 82 -6.82 0.37 8.36
CA LYS A 82 -5.42 0.83 8.53
C LYS A 82 -4.47 -0.05 7.72
N ASP A 83 -4.97 -0.61 6.61
CA ASP A 83 -4.21 -1.52 5.76
C ASP A 83 -3.89 -0.89 4.41
N THR A 84 -2.84 -1.41 3.78
CA THR A 84 -2.33 -0.93 2.49
C THR A 84 -3.43 -0.81 1.41
N THR A 85 -4.37 -1.77 1.34
CA THR A 85 -5.42 -1.77 0.32
C THR A 85 -6.37 -0.60 0.52
N ILE A 86 -6.89 -0.45 1.74
CA ILE A 86 -7.85 0.61 2.10
C ILE A 86 -7.21 1.98 1.96
N GLY A 87 -6.00 2.18 2.49
CA GLY A 87 -5.28 3.46 2.38
C GLY A 87 -5.05 3.88 0.93
N HIS A 88 -4.59 2.96 0.08
CA HIS A 88 -4.41 3.24 -1.35
C HIS A 88 -5.72 3.50 -2.09
N TRP A 89 -6.79 2.78 -1.76
CA TRP A 89 -8.11 3.06 -2.35
C TRP A 89 -8.60 4.45 -1.97
N GLU A 90 -8.37 4.86 -0.72
CA GLU A 90 -8.74 6.21 -0.31
C GLU A 90 -7.88 7.27 -1.01
N ILE A 91 -6.57 7.09 -1.14
CA ILE A 91 -5.70 7.94 -1.96
C ILE A 91 -6.23 8.05 -3.40
N ALA A 92 -6.81 6.97 -3.95
CA ALA A 92 -7.42 6.94 -5.29
C ALA A 92 -8.88 7.41 -5.33
N GLY A 93 -9.46 7.81 -4.19
CA GLY A 93 -10.75 8.49 -4.10
C GLY A 93 -11.93 7.67 -3.56
N ILE A 94 -11.69 6.44 -3.10
CA ILE A 94 -12.73 5.58 -2.50
C ILE A 94 -12.54 5.53 -1.00
N VAL A 95 -13.49 6.11 -0.26
CA VAL A 95 -13.56 6.01 1.20
C VAL A 95 -14.40 4.79 1.59
N SER A 96 -13.81 3.87 2.33
CA SER A 96 -14.45 2.63 2.79
C SER A 96 -15.09 2.83 4.17
N ASP A 97 -16.41 2.74 4.24
CA ASP A 97 -17.16 2.91 5.50
C ASP A 97 -17.14 1.65 6.39
N THR A 98 -16.62 0.54 5.87
CA THR A 98 -16.47 -0.73 6.60
C THR A 98 -15.05 -1.27 6.41
N PRO A 99 -14.43 -1.83 7.47
CA PRO A 99 -13.14 -2.48 7.33
C PRO A 99 -13.24 -3.76 6.49
N LEU A 100 -12.13 -4.20 5.92
CA LEU A 100 -12.06 -5.53 5.31
C LEU A 100 -12.19 -6.61 6.40
N PRO A 101 -12.92 -7.71 6.14
CA PRO A 101 -13.14 -8.74 7.14
C PRO A 101 -11.85 -9.50 7.47
N THR A 102 -11.65 -9.79 8.75
CA THR A 102 -10.57 -10.65 9.25
C THR A 102 -11.17 -11.87 9.95
N TYR A 103 -10.41 -12.96 10.05
CA TYR A 103 -10.89 -14.24 10.56
C TYR A 103 -9.95 -14.82 11.63
N PRO A 104 -9.92 -14.22 12.84
CA PRO A 104 -9.03 -14.65 13.92
C PRO A 104 -9.30 -16.09 14.40
N ASP A 105 -10.53 -16.60 14.23
CA ASP A 105 -10.94 -17.96 14.58
C ASP A 105 -11.06 -18.90 13.36
N GLY A 106 -10.54 -18.48 12.18
CA GLY A 106 -10.72 -19.18 10.92
C GLY A 106 -12.04 -18.84 10.22
N PHE A 107 -12.17 -19.30 8.98
CA PHE A 107 -13.37 -19.03 8.15
C PHE A 107 -14.59 -19.80 8.65
N PRO A 108 -15.80 -19.22 8.53
CA PRO A 108 -17.06 -19.88 8.88
C PRO A 108 -17.25 -21.21 8.15
N LYS A 109 -17.96 -22.13 8.80
CA LYS A 109 -18.16 -23.50 8.28
C LYS A 109 -18.83 -23.52 6.91
N ASP A 110 -19.81 -22.67 6.68
CA ASP A 110 -20.50 -22.59 5.39
C ASP A 110 -19.59 -22.10 4.25
N ILE A 111 -18.63 -21.23 4.55
CA ILE A 111 -17.58 -20.81 3.60
C ILE A 111 -16.65 -21.98 3.28
N ILE A 112 -16.17 -22.71 4.28
CA ILE A 112 -15.34 -23.90 4.07
C ILE A 112 -16.08 -24.94 3.23
N GLU A 113 -17.34 -25.22 3.51
CA GLU A 113 -18.16 -26.17 2.73
C GLU A 113 -18.32 -25.73 1.26
N LYS A 114 -18.52 -24.44 1.01
CA LYS A 114 -18.59 -23.88 -0.37
C LYS A 114 -17.24 -24.02 -1.09
N LEU A 115 -16.14 -23.74 -0.40
CA LEU A 115 -14.77 -23.89 -0.96
C LEU A 115 -14.47 -25.37 -1.26
N GLU A 116 -14.76 -26.30 -0.33
CA GLU A 116 -14.56 -27.75 -0.56
C GLU A 116 -15.38 -28.24 -1.77
N ALA A 117 -16.63 -27.80 -1.88
CA ALA A 117 -17.48 -28.15 -3.01
C ALA A 117 -16.93 -27.62 -4.35
N ALA A 118 -16.44 -26.40 -4.37
CA ALA A 118 -15.84 -25.78 -5.56
C ALA A 118 -14.52 -26.44 -5.98
N PHE A 119 -13.68 -26.79 -5.01
CA PHE A 119 -12.37 -27.38 -5.26
C PHE A 119 -12.42 -28.90 -5.53
N GLY A 120 -13.50 -29.57 -5.08
CA GLY A 120 -13.58 -31.03 -5.08
C GLY A 120 -12.54 -31.68 -4.16
N ARG A 121 -12.07 -30.97 -3.14
CA ARG A 121 -11.04 -31.39 -2.19
C ARG A 121 -11.41 -30.96 -0.77
N LYS A 122 -10.97 -31.73 0.19
CA LYS A 122 -11.09 -31.35 1.61
C LYS A 122 -10.12 -30.22 1.94
N ILE A 123 -10.46 -29.48 2.98
CA ILE A 123 -9.67 -28.38 3.54
C ILE A 123 -9.15 -28.76 4.92
N ILE A 124 -7.89 -28.50 5.16
CA ILE A 124 -7.20 -28.67 6.44
C ILE A 124 -6.64 -27.34 6.92
N CYS A 125 -6.34 -27.23 8.19
CA CYS A 125 -5.89 -26.06 8.95
C CYS A 125 -7.05 -25.10 9.31
N ASN A 126 -7.50 -24.23 8.42
CA ASN A 126 -8.56 -23.22 8.65
C ASN A 126 -8.38 -22.40 9.93
N GLN A 127 -7.22 -21.82 10.12
CA GLN A 127 -6.92 -20.94 11.27
C GLN A 127 -5.81 -19.94 10.89
N PRO A 128 -5.56 -18.91 11.72
CA PRO A 128 -4.40 -18.02 11.53
C PRO A 128 -3.10 -18.81 11.66
N TYR A 129 -2.17 -18.64 10.72
CA TYR A 129 -0.93 -19.38 10.71
C TYR A 129 0.22 -18.62 10.00
N SER A 130 1.46 -18.90 10.44
CA SER A 130 2.65 -18.49 9.69
C SER A 130 2.78 -19.29 8.39
N GLY A 131 2.99 -18.61 7.27
CA GLY A 131 3.05 -19.26 5.95
C GLY A 131 4.25 -20.20 5.74
N THR A 132 5.30 -20.14 6.59
CA THR A 132 6.40 -21.12 6.61
C THR A 132 6.08 -22.28 7.53
N GLN A 133 5.54 -22.01 8.70
CA GLN A 133 5.21 -23.03 9.67
C GLN A 133 4.05 -23.92 9.20
N VAL A 134 3.05 -23.37 8.51
CA VAL A 134 1.88 -24.12 8.05
C VAL A 134 2.24 -25.25 7.07
N ILE A 135 3.20 -25.03 6.17
CA ILE A 135 3.64 -26.10 5.24
C ILE A 135 4.45 -27.17 5.95
N HIS A 136 5.20 -26.80 7.00
CA HIS A 136 5.91 -27.77 7.83
C HIS A 136 4.92 -28.67 8.59
N ASP A 137 3.89 -28.08 9.21
CA ASP A 137 2.99 -28.81 10.12
C ASP A 137 1.91 -29.61 9.36
N TYR A 138 1.38 -29.06 8.25
CA TYR A 138 0.30 -29.68 7.47
C TYR A 138 0.75 -30.26 6.12
N GLY A 139 1.98 -30.02 5.68
CA GLY A 139 2.47 -30.45 4.37
C GLY A 139 2.44 -31.96 4.18
N LYS A 140 2.77 -32.74 5.23
CA LYS A 140 2.70 -34.19 5.19
C LYS A 140 1.26 -34.71 4.98
N GLU A 141 0.30 -34.20 5.76
CA GLU A 141 -1.12 -34.55 5.63
C GLU A 141 -1.66 -34.17 4.24
N HIS A 142 -1.28 -32.99 3.73
CA HIS A 142 -1.60 -32.55 2.38
C HIS A 142 -1.09 -33.55 1.33
N MET A 143 0.18 -34.00 1.42
CA MET A 143 0.78 -34.97 0.50
C MET A 143 0.07 -36.31 0.52
N GLU A 144 -0.34 -36.77 1.70
CA GLU A 144 -0.98 -38.09 1.88
C GLU A 144 -2.46 -38.11 1.46
N THR A 145 -3.19 -37.00 1.72
CA THR A 145 -4.64 -36.95 1.53
C THR A 145 -5.08 -36.18 0.30
N GLY A 146 -4.26 -35.26 -0.21
CA GLY A 146 -4.61 -34.31 -1.26
C GLY A 146 -5.53 -33.18 -0.79
N ALA A 147 -5.78 -33.04 0.52
CA ALA A 147 -6.53 -31.94 1.08
C ALA A 147 -5.76 -30.61 0.96
N LEU A 148 -6.44 -29.49 0.71
CA LEU A 148 -5.80 -28.19 0.58
C LEU A 148 -5.54 -27.55 1.94
N ILE A 149 -4.37 -26.96 2.12
CA ILE A 149 -4.04 -26.19 3.33
C ILE A 149 -4.62 -24.78 3.15
N VAL A 150 -5.73 -24.47 3.82
CA VAL A 150 -6.33 -23.13 3.84
C VAL A 150 -6.08 -22.50 5.19
N TYR A 151 -5.58 -21.25 5.17
CA TYR A 151 -5.27 -20.52 6.39
C TYR A 151 -5.39 -19.00 6.18
N THR A 152 -5.36 -18.24 7.25
CA THR A 152 -5.41 -16.79 7.26
C THR A 152 -4.24 -16.19 8.04
N SER A 153 -4.27 -14.90 8.32
CA SER A 153 -3.35 -14.16 9.20
C SER A 153 -4.11 -13.03 9.90
N ALA A 154 -3.41 -12.09 10.53
CA ALA A 154 -4.02 -10.88 11.06
C ALA A 154 -4.62 -9.99 9.96
N ASP A 155 -4.07 -10.05 8.74
CA ASP A 155 -4.60 -9.34 7.58
C ASP A 155 -5.90 -9.97 7.06
N SER A 156 -6.61 -9.18 6.24
CA SER A 156 -7.80 -9.65 5.51
C SER A 156 -7.40 -10.52 4.31
N VAL A 157 -7.03 -11.77 4.56
CA VAL A 157 -6.53 -12.70 3.54
C VAL A 157 -7.05 -14.11 3.71
N LEU A 158 -7.27 -14.81 2.58
CA LEU A 158 -7.41 -16.26 2.49
C LEU A 158 -6.22 -16.81 1.70
N GLN A 159 -5.47 -17.73 2.29
CA GLN A 159 -4.28 -18.30 1.68
C GLN A 159 -4.49 -19.80 1.44
N ILE A 160 -4.12 -20.26 0.26
CA ILE A 160 -4.20 -21.69 -0.13
C ILE A 160 -2.79 -22.17 -0.42
N ALA A 161 -2.25 -23.03 0.44
CA ALA A 161 -0.98 -23.67 0.19
C ALA A 161 -1.19 -25.09 -0.35
N ALA A 162 -0.39 -25.44 -1.38
CA ALA A 162 -0.41 -26.78 -1.98
C ALA A 162 0.96 -27.15 -2.54
N HIS A 163 1.33 -28.42 -2.39
CA HIS A 163 2.53 -28.97 -2.96
C HIS A 163 2.37 -29.19 -4.46
N GLU A 164 3.35 -28.76 -5.26
CA GLU A 164 3.25 -28.74 -6.73
C GLU A 164 3.13 -30.14 -7.36
N ALA A 165 3.59 -31.19 -6.68
CA ALA A 165 3.40 -32.59 -7.13
C ALA A 165 1.99 -33.12 -6.86
N VAL A 166 1.21 -32.50 -5.95
CA VAL A 166 -0.16 -32.91 -5.60
C VAL A 166 -1.19 -32.06 -6.32
N VAL A 167 -0.92 -30.76 -6.42
CA VAL A 167 -1.75 -29.78 -7.12
C VAL A 167 -0.86 -28.95 -8.03
N PRO A 168 -0.96 -29.13 -9.36
CA PRO A 168 -0.25 -28.28 -10.31
C PRO A 168 -0.53 -26.80 -10.05
N VAL A 169 0.46 -25.94 -10.26
CA VAL A 169 0.37 -24.50 -9.94
C VAL A 169 -0.80 -23.84 -10.66
N GLU A 170 -1.05 -24.17 -11.90
CA GLU A 170 -2.19 -23.66 -12.69
C GLU A 170 -3.53 -24.05 -12.05
N GLN A 171 -3.64 -25.26 -11.51
CA GLN A 171 -4.84 -25.71 -10.81
C GLN A 171 -5.02 -24.96 -9.46
N LEU A 172 -3.93 -24.69 -8.74
CA LEU A 172 -3.97 -23.87 -7.52
C LEU A 172 -4.46 -22.44 -7.84
N TYR A 173 -4.02 -21.89 -8.98
CA TYR A 173 -4.49 -20.58 -9.43
C TYR A 173 -5.98 -20.58 -9.75
N GLU A 174 -6.51 -21.63 -10.39
CA GLU A 174 -7.96 -21.75 -10.61
C GLU A 174 -8.73 -21.87 -9.29
N TYR A 175 -8.23 -22.60 -8.30
CA TYR A 175 -8.84 -22.65 -6.97
C TYR A 175 -8.88 -21.26 -6.32
N CYS A 176 -7.81 -20.46 -6.43
CA CYS A 176 -7.79 -19.11 -5.92
C CYS A 176 -8.80 -18.18 -6.62
N LYS A 177 -8.99 -18.33 -7.94
CA LYS A 177 -10.01 -17.59 -8.69
C LYS A 177 -11.43 -17.97 -8.25
N GLU A 178 -11.71 -19.25 -8.04
CA GLU A 178 -13.00 -19.70 -7.52
C GLU A 178 -13.21 -19.22 -6.07
N ALA A 179 -12.17 -19.29 -5.23
CA ALA A 179 -12.23 -18.73 -3.88
C ALA A 179 -12.55 -17.22 -3.92
N ARG A 180 -11.99 -16.44 -4.87
CA ARG A 180 -12.30 -15.01 -5.02
C ARG A 180 -13.78 -14.75 -5.30
N LYS A 181 -14.44 -15.62 -6.07
CA LYS A 181 -15.88 -15.51 -6.35
C LYS A 181 -16.74 -15.85 -5.12
N ILE A 182 -16.33 -16.86 -4.35
CA ILE A 182 -17.01 -17.31 -3.13
C ILE A 182 -16.86 -16.27 -2.02
N MET A 183 -15.65 -15.75 -1.83
CA MET A 183 -15.33 -14.72 -0.85
C MET A 183 -15.80 -13.35 -1.32
N SER A 184 -17.11 -13.12 -1.27
CA SER A 184 -17.81 -11.92 -1.74
C SER A 184 -18.77 -11.37 -0.66
N GLY A 185 -19.27 -10.15 -0.86
CA GLY A 185 -20.14 -9.49 0.12
C GLY A 185 -19.44 -9.28 1.46
N GLU A 186 -20.05 -9.71 2.56
CA GLU A 186 -19.49 -9.59 3.92
C GLU A 186 -18.20 -10.40 4.13
N HIS A 187 -17.93 -11.38 3.25
CA HIS A 187 -16.73 -12.22 3.30
C HIS A 187 -15.64 -11.77 2.31
N SER A 188 -15.74 -10.58 1.73
CA SER A 188 -14.79 -10.05 0.75
C SER A 188 -13.43 -9.73 1.37
N VAL A 189 -12.60 -10.76 1.63
CA VAL A 189 -11.21 -10.53 2.07
C VAL A 189 -10.42 -9.77 1.02
N GLY A 190 -9.48 -8.95 1.45
CA GLY A 190 -8.67 -8.10 0.57
C GLY A 190 -7.87 -8.90 -0.47
N ARG A 191 -7.36 -10.08 -0.10
CA ARG A 191 -6.56 -10.92 -1.01
C ARG A 191 -6.86 -12.39 -0.83
N ILE A 192 -6.88 -13.12 -1.97
CA ILE A 192 -6.75 -14.58 -2.01
C ILE A 192 -5.34 -14.89 -2.49
N ILE A 193 -4.60 -15.73 -1.81
CA ILE A 193 -3.17 -15.93 -2.09
C ILE A 193 -2.89 -17.40 -2.41
N ALA A 194 -2.37 -17.67 -3.60
CA ALA A 194 -1.79 -18.96 -3.95
C ALA A 194 -0.38 -19.09 -3.36
N ARG A 195 -0.15 -20.16 -2.60
CA ARG A 195 1.12 -20.47 -1.95
C ARG A 195 1.65 -21.84 -2.35
N PRO A 196 2.16 -22.00 -3.58
CA PRO A 196 2.77 -23.26 -3.98
C PRO A 196 4.06 -23.54 -3.20
N PHE A 197 4.31 -24.81 -2.89
CA PHE A 197 5.52 -25.27 -2.22
C PHE A 197 6.01 -26.59 -2.81
N VAL A 198 7.27 -26.93 -2.52
CA VAL A 198 7.98 -28.15 -2.97
C VAL A 198 8.77 -28.73 -1.80
N GLY A 199 9.48 -29.84 -2.05
CA GLY A 199 10.33 -30.51 -1.08
C GLY A 199 9.70 -31.80 -0.57
N GLU A 200 10.37 -32.43 0.40
CA GLU A 200 9.91 -33.64 1.08
C GLU A 200 9.86 -33.38 2.59
N PHE A 201 8.99 -34.10 3.29
CA PHE A 201 8.91 -33.99 4.74
C PHE A 201 10.26 -34.36 5.38
N PRO A 202 10.80 -33.55 6.32
CA PRO A 202 10.21 -32.32 6.89
C PRO A 202 10.61 -31.02 6.17
N ASP A 203 11.39 -31.07 5.10
CA ASP A 203 12.07 -29.94 4.46
C ASP A 203 11.25 -29.36 3.29
N PHE A 204 10.06 -28.83 3.61
CA PHE A 204 9.23 -28.14 2.64
C PHE A 204 9.65 -26.69 2.45
N GLU A 205 9.66 -26.21 1.17
CA GLU A 205 10.02 -24.85 0.82
C GLU A 205 8.96 -24.19 -0.07
N ARG A 206 8.65 -22.94 0.19
CA ARG A 206 7.75 -22.11 -0.66
C ARG A 206 8.47 -21.75 -1.96
N THR A 207 7.74 -21.87 -3.09
CA THR A 207 8.28 -21.46 -4.38
C THR A 207 8.01 -19.98 -4.66
N PRO A 208 8.75 -19.36 -5.60
CA PRO A 208 8.51 -17.98 -6.03
C PRO A 208 7.22 -17.81 -6.85
N ARG A 209 6.48 -18.91 -7.14
CA ARG A 209 5.21 -18.91 -7.89
C ARG A 209 4.00 -18.51 -7.02
N ARG A 210 4.23 -17.74 -5.97
CA ARG A 210 3.15 -17.07 -5.24
C ARG A 210 2.38 -16.17 -6.20
N HIS A 211 1.04 -16.18 -6.09
CA HIS A 211 0.19 -15.25 -6.81
C HIS A 211 -0.95 -14.75 -5.94
N ASP A 212 -1.16 -13.42 -5.94
CA ASP A 212 -2.18 -12.76 -5.15
C ASP A 212 -3.36 -12.36 -6.06
N TYR A 213 -4.57 -12.74 -5.68
CA TYR A 213 -5.84 -12.35 -6.31
C TYR A 213 -6.51 -11.31 -5.41
N SER A 214 -6.19 -10.07 -5.64
CA SER A 214 -6.72 -8.94 -4.86
C SER A 214 -8.20 -8.71 -5.16
N MET A 215 -8.89 -8.12 -4.20
CA MET A 215 -10.24 -7.59 -4.40
C MET A 215 -10.13 -6.35 -5.29
N GLU A 216 -11.02 -6.21 -6.26
CA GLU A 216 -11.13 -4.96 -7.00
C GLU A 216 -11.71 -3.85 -6.14
N PRO A 217 -11.32 -2.58 -6.36
CA PRO A 217 -11.98 -1.46 -5.72
C PRO A 217 -13.49 -1.50 -5.93
N PRO A 218 -14.30 -1.19 -4.89
CA PRO A 218 -15.77 -1.32 -4.97
C PRO A 218 -16.46 -0.26 -5.86
N GLY A 219 -15.69 0.64 -6.45
CA GLY A 219 -16.19 1.69 -7.35
C GLY A 219 -15.11 2.18 -8.30
N ASP A 220 -15.44 3.18 -9.13
CA ASP A 220 -14.48 3.80 -10.02
C ASP A 220 -13.51 4.69 -9.23
N THR A 221 -12.24 4.48 -9.45
CA THR A 221 -11.14 5.27 -8.88
C THR A 221 -10.71 6.36 -9.84
N ILE A 222 -9.86 7.29 -9.37
CA ILE A 222 -9.22 8.26 -10.27
C ILE A 222 -8.40 7.57 -11.36
N LEU A 223 -7.89 6.35 -11.12
CA LEU A 223 -7.14 5.58 -12.11
C LEU A 223 -8.02 5.17 -13.30
N ASP A 224 -9.25 4.70 -13.01
CA ASP A 224 -10.23 4.34 -14.04
C ASP A 224 -10.57 5.55 -14.91
N LEU A 225 -10.84 6.69 -14.27
CA LEU A 225 -11.24 7.89 -14.98
C LEU A 225 -10.10 8.50 -15.83
N LEU A 226 -8.88 8.46 -15.32
CA LEU A 226 -7.69 8.85 -16.09
C LEU A 226 -7.56 8.00 -17.35
N LYS A 227 -7.66 6.68 -17.22
CA LYS A 227 -7.57 5.74 -18.34
C LYS A 227 -8.68 5.93 -19.36
N VAL A 228 -9.93 6.08 -18.91
CA VAL A 228 -11.09 6.35 -19.77
C VAL A 228 -10.91 7.67 -20.53
N ALA A 229 -10.34 8.69 -19.91
CA ALA A 229 -10.02 9.98 -20.54
C ALA A 229 -8.80 9.92 -21.49
N GLY A 230 -8.20 8.76 -21.72
CA GLY A 230 -7.04 8.57 -22.60
C GLY A 230 -5.71 8.96 -21.98
N ASN A 231 -5.64 9.18 -20.67
CA ASN A 231 -4.39 9.42 -19.96
C ASN A 231 -3.71 8.10 -19.60
N SER A 232 -2.39 8.12 -19.55
CA SER A 232 -1.61 6.98 -19.07
C SER A 232 -1.67 6.88 -17.55
N VAL A 233 -1.87 5.67 -17.04
CA VAL A 233 -1.69 5.34 -15.63
C VAL A 233 -0.57 4.31 -15.55
N VAL A 234 0.59 4.75 -15.09
CA VAL A 234 1.77 3.91 -14.90
C VAL A 234 1.82 3.52 -13.43
N SER A 235 1.82 2.23 -13.15
CA SER A 235 2.01 1.69 -11.80
C SER A 235 3.44 1.19 -11.62
N ILE A 236 4.07 1.55 -10.50
CA ILE A 236 5.38 1.06 -10.09
C ILE A 236 5.22 0.38 -8.73
N GLY A 237 5.73 -0.84 -8.59
CA GLY A 237 5.60 -1.62 -7.37
C GLY A 237 4.22 -2.26 -7.21
N LYS A 238 3.71 -2.30 -5.99
CA LYS A 238 2.52 -3.09 -5.61
C LYS A 238 1.18 -2.50 -6.09
N ILE A 239 1.18 -1.30 -6.69
CA ILE A 239 -0.05 -0.60 -7.12
C ILE A 239 -0.91 -1.49 -8.04
N ASN A 240 -0.29 -2.24 -8.97
CA ASN A 240 -1.05 -3.13 -9.84
C ASN A 240 -1.84 -4.19 -9.06
N ASP A 241 -1.25 -4.74 -8.02
CA ASP A 241 -1.88 -5.79 -7.21
C ASP A 241 -2.95 -5.19 -6.29
N ILE A 242 -2.70 -4.01 -5.70
CA ILE A 242 -3.65 -3.30 -4.83
C ILE A 242 -4.95 -2.96 -5.57
N PHE A 243 -4.85 -2.59 -6.85
CA PHE A 243 -6.00 -2.25 -7.70
C PHE A 243 -6.45 -3.40 -8.60
N ALA A 244 -5.95 -4.63 -8.41
CA ALA A 244 -6.25 -5.79 -9.26
C ALA A 244 -6.07 -5.52 -10.76
N GLY A 245 -5.11 -4.68 -11.14
CA GLY A 245 -4.85 -4.23 -12.51
C GLY A 245 -5.85 -3.22 -13.07
N ARG A 246 -6.88 -2.87 -12.30
CA ARG A 246 -7.95 -1.98 -12.73
C ARG A 246 -7.46 -0.53 -12.85
N GLY A 247 -7.85 0.14 -13.93
CA GLY A 247 -7.44 1.52 -14.20
C GLY A 247 -5.99 1.69 -14.67
N ILE A 248 -5.15 0.63 -14.67
CA ILE A 248 -3.72 0.69 -15.00
C ILE A 248 -3.49 0.49 -16.49
N SER A 249 -2.66 1.35 -17.09
CA SER A 249 -2.25 1.26 -18.49
C SER A 249 -0.93 0.48 -18.67
N ARG A 250 -0.02 0.60 -17.71
CA ARG A 250 1.28 -0.06 -17.74
C ARG A 250 1.77 -0.33 -16.31
N HIS A 251 2.21 -1.54 -16.07
CA HIS A 251 2.79 -1.97 -14.81
C HIS A 251 4.31 -2.15 -14.91
N ILE A 252 5.03 -1.75 -13.87
CA ILE A 252 6.47 -1.92 -13.71
C ILE A 252 6.69 -2.59 -12.35
N ALA A 253 7.06 -3.88 -12.38
CA ALA A 253 7.43 -4.61 -11.17
C ALA A 253 8.75 -4.09 -10.59
N ILE A 254 8.91 -4.19 -9.28
CA ILE A 254 10.12 -3.78 -8.55
C ILE A 254 10.60 -4.91 -7.64
N THR A 255 11.87 -4.86 -7.30
CA THR A 255 12.52 -5.81 -6.37
C THR A 255 12.85 -5.20 -5.01
N SER A 256 12.85 -3.86 -4.94
CA SER A 256 13.12 -3.08 -3.72
C SER A 256 12.62 -1.64 -3.88
N ASN A 257 12.60 -0.87 -2.79
CA ASN A 257 12.32 0.57 -2.85
C ASN A 257 13.33 1.31 -3.74
N GLU A 258 14.60 0.95 -3.66
CA GLU A 258 15.67 1.53 -4.47
C GLU A 258 15.40 1.34 -5.97
N ASP A 259 15.10 0.10 -6.39
CA ASP A 259 14.69 -0.24 -7.77
C ASP A 259 13.41 0.52 -8.17
N GLY A 260 12.47 0.71 -7.25
CA GLY A 260 11.26 1.50 -7.48
C GLY A 260 11.55 2.96 -7.80
N MET A 261 12.43 3.58 -7.04
CA MET A 261 12.86 4.96 -7.29
C MET A 261 13.70 5.10 -8.58
N GLU A 262 14.57 4.17 -8.89
CA GLU A 262 15.30 4.15 -10.17
C GLU A 262 14.33 4.13 -11.36
N LYS A 263 13.28 3.32 -11.28
CA LYS A 263 12.23 3.23 -12.30
C LYS A 263 11.38 4.49 -12.36
N ALA A 264 11.06 5.10 -11.21
CA ALA A 264 10.36 6.38 -11.17
C ALA A 264 11.20 7.51 -11.80
N ILE A 265 12.49 7.53 -11.53
CA ILE A 265 13.44 8.48 -12.17
C ILE A 265 13.51 8.25 -13.69
N ALA A 266 13.56 7.00 -14.14
CA ALA A 266 13.56 6.68 -15.58
C ALA A 266 12.25 7.12 -16.28
N GLU A 267 11.12 7.14 -15.57
CA GLU A 267 9.85 7.65 -16.12
C GLU A 267 9.86 9.16 -16.39
N LEU A 268 10.74 9.95 -15.75
CA LEU A 268 10.90 11.38 -16.05
C LEU A 268 11.39 11.63 -17.50
N ASP A 269 12.12 10.68 -18.09
CA ASP A 269 12.57 10.79 -19.48
C ASP A 269 11.49 10.46 -20.51
N ARG A 270 10.41 9.79 -20.09
CA ARG A 270 9.29 9.45 -20.98
C ARG A 270 8.37 10.64 -21.21
N ASN A 271 7.61 10.59 -22.30
CA ASN A 271 6.66 11.65 -22.66
C ASN A 271 5.25 11.07 -22.71
N TYR A 272 4.40 11.44 -21.75
CA TYR A 272 2.99 11.07 -21.67
C TYR A 272 2.22 12.10 -20.83
N TYR A 273 0.90 12.03 -20.90
CA TYR A 273 -0.01 12.72 -20.00
C TYR A 273 -0.62 11.69 -19.06
N GLY A 274 -0.63 11.97 -17.76
CA GLY A 274 -1.26 11.07 -16.80
C GLY A 274 -0.56 10.99 -15.45
N LEU A 275 -0.73 9.84 -14.80
CA LEU A 275 -0.27 9.54 -13.46
C LEU A 275 0.79 8.45 -13.48
N CYS A 276 1.90 8.67 -12.77
CA CYS A 276 2.83 7.63 -12.33
C CYS A 276 2.60 7.40 -10.84
N PHE A 277 2.03 6.27 -10.49
CA PHE A 277 1.70 5.90 -9.10
C PHE A 277 2.69 4.86 -8.62
N VAL A 278 3.45 5.20 -7.59
CA VAL A 278 4.57 4.43 -7.06
C VAL A 278 4.26 4.00 -5.63
N ASN A 279 4.40 2.70 -5.33
CA ASN A 279 4.37 2.19 -3.97
C ASN A 279 5.75 1.64 -3.61
N LEU A 280 6.34 2.15 -2.54
CA LEU A 280 7.64 1.74 -2.00
C LEU A 280 7.41 0.85 -0.76
N VAL A 281 7.13 -0.41 -1.00
CA VAL A 281 6.60 -1.38 -0.03
C VAL A 281 7.61 -1.88 1.01
N ASP A 282 8.92 -1.70 0.79
CA ASP A 282 9.93 -2.24 1.72
C ASP A 282 9.87 -1.57 3.11
N PHE A 283 9.43 -0.32 3.20
CA PHE A 283 9.26 0.37 4.47
C PHE A 283 8.34 -0.40 5.40
N ASP A 284 7.21 -0.86 4.88
CA ASP A 284 6.27 -1.71 5.59
C ASP A 284 6.81 -3.14 5.77
N MET A 285 7.06 -3.81 4.65
CA MET A 285 7.25 -5.26 4.61
C MET A 285 8.57 -5.73 5.22
N LYS A 286 9.64 -4.92 5.08
CA LYS A 286 10.99 -5.26 5.56
C LYS A 286 11.31 -4.63 6.91
N TYR A 287 10.71 -3.50 7.26
CA TYR A 287 11.13 -2.71 8.42
C TYR A 287 10.00 -2.48 9.44
N GLY A 288 8.83 -1.98 9.04
CA GLY A 288 7.70 -1.73 9.92
C GLY A 288 7.26 -2.99 10.67
N HIS A 289 6.74 -3.97 9.96
CA HIS A 289 6.32 -5.26 10.50
C HIS A 289 7.43 -6.05 11.21
N ARG A 290 8.70 -5.76 10.95
CA ARG A 290 9.85 -6.42 11.58
C ARG A 290 10.44 -5.65 12.74
N ARG A 291 9.87 -4.46 13.01
CA ARG A 291 10.33 -3.58 14.10
C ARG A 291 11.79 -3.18 13.96
N ASP A 292 12.25 -3.03 12.71
CA ASP A 292 13.63 -2.68 12.38
C ASP A 292 13.76 -1.16 12.17
N VAL A 293 13.93 -0.44 13.27
CA VAL A 293 14.09 1.02 13.29
C VAL A 293 15.29 1.47 12.43
N ASP A 294 16.41 0.78 12.57
CA ASP A 294 17.64 1.13 11.88
C ASP A 294 17.56 0.87 10.37
N GLY A 295 16.95 -0.25 9.98
CA GLY A 295 16.69 -0.57 8.59
C GLY A 295 15.72 0.42 7.95
N TYR A 296 14.68 0.81 8.69
CA TYR A 296 13.71 1.82 8.22
C TYR A 296 14.38 3.18 7.99
N ALA A 297 15.20 3.64 8.95
CA ALA A 297 15.96 4.88 8.85
C ALA A 297 16.94 4.89 7.67
N ALA A 298 17.69 3.80 7.49
CA ALA A 298 18.60 3.65 6.35
C ALA A 298 17.85 3.64 5.01
N ALA A 299 16.69 2.98 4.95
CA ALA A 299 15.87 2.96 3.74
C ALA A 299 15.27 4.34 3.41
N LEU A 300 14.85 5.13 4.41
CA LEU A 300 14.41 6.51 4.21
C LEU A 300 15.57 7.41 3.75
N THR A 301 16.75 7.23 4.30
CA THR A 301 17.95 7.94 3.87
C THR A 301 18.25 7.65 2.40
N ARG A 302 18.18 6.37 2.00
CA ARG A 302 18.39 5.99 0.61
C ARG A 302 17.33 6.55 -0.33
N PHE A 303 16.05 6.54 0.10
CA PHE A 303 14.97 7.21 -0.63
C PHE A 303 15.25 8.70 -0.80
N ASP A 304 15.67 9.38 0.25
CA ASP A 304 15.97 10.83 0.22
C ASP A 304 17.10 11.18 -0.73
N GLU A 305 18.15 10.35 -0.79
CA GLU A 305 19.23 10.49 -1.78
C GLU A 305 18.66 10.41 -3.20
N GLN A 306 17.85 9.40 -3.49
CA GLN A 306 17.22 9.23 -4.81
C GLN A 306 16.18 10.33 -5.10
N LEU A 307 15.52 10.86 -4.09
CA LEU A 307 14.66 12.04 -4.22
C LEU A 307 15.50 13.26 -4.66
N GLY A 308 16.69 13.43 -4.11
CA GLY A 308 17.65 14.46 -4.54
C GLY A 308 18.08 14.31 -6.00
N GLU A 309 18.07 13.08 -6.55
CA GLU A 309 18.31 12.84 -7.98
C GLU A 309 17.04 13.07 -8.84
N PHE A 310 15.86 12.79 -8.28
CA PHE A 310 14.58 12.92 -8.95
C PHE A 310 14.18 14.37 -9.19
N LEU A 311 14.25 15.21 -8.14
CA LEU A 311 13.75 16.59 -8.15
C LEU A 311 14.34 17.44 -9.29
N PRO A 312 15.66 17.48 -9.54
CA PRO A 312 16.23 18.30 -10.62
C PRO A 312 15.91 17.79 -12.03
N LYS A 313 15.45 16.55 -12.19
CA LYS A 313 15.06 15.96 -13.48
C LYS A 313 13.58 16.20 -13.82
N MET A 314 12.79 16.70 -12.90
CA MET A 314 11.40 17.07 -13.17
C MET A 314 11.30 18.14 -14.26
N LYS A 315 10.34 17.98 -15.16
CA LYS A 315 10.13 18.87 -16.29
C LYS A 315 8.99 19.83 -16.00
N ARG A 316 8.96 20.92 -16.73
CA ARG A 316 7.85 21.86 -16.68
C ARG A 316 6.52 21.14 -16.95
N GLY A 317 5.60 21.27 -16.01
CA GLY A 317 4.29 20.61 -16.04
C GLY A 317 4.25 19.25 -15.34
N ASP A 318 5.36 18.84 -14.70
CA ASP A 318 5.34 17.73 -13.76
C ASP A 318 4.94 18.21 -12.37
N VAL A 319 4.19 17.36 -11.67
CA VAL A 319 3.82 17.53 -10.26
C VAL A 319 4.27 16.28 -9.51
N LEU A 320 4.94 16.48 -8.38
CA LEU A 320 5.27 15.42 -7.44
C LEU A 320 4.36 15.53 -6.22
N ILE A 321 3.78 14.41 -5.81
CA ILE A 321 3.09 14.25 -4.53
C ILE A 321 3.76 13.09 -3.80
N ILE A 322 4.22 13.33 -2.57
CA ILE A 322 4.75 12.30 -1.67
C ILE A 322 3.78 12.16 -0.51
N THR A 323 3.38 10.92 -0.19
CA THR A 323 2.48 10.61 0.92
C THR A 323 2.77 9.21 1.46
N ALA A 324 1.95 8.74 2.38
CA ALA A 324 1.88 7.36 2.83
C ALA A 324 0.41 6.89 2.84
N ASP A 325 0.17 5.64 3.10
CA ASP A 325 -1.13 4.99 3.09
C ASP A 325 -1.63 4.57 4.49
N HIS A 326 -0.74 4.44 5.45
CA HIS A 326 -0.98 4.17 6.88
C HIS A 326 0.33 4.35 7.66
N GLY A 327 0.35 4.02 8.95
CA GLY A 327 1.55 3.88 9.77
C GLY A 327 1.92 2.41 10.01
N CYS A 328 3.14 2.15 10.44
CA CYS A 328 3.57 0.88 11.04
C CYS A 328 4.74 1.17 11.98
N ASP A 329 4.44 1.63 13.18
CA ASP A 329 5.44 2.09 14.15
C ASP A 329 6.36 0.94 14.58
N PRO A 330 7.65 0.95 14.19
CA PRO A 330 8.57 -0.15 14.52
C PRO A 330 8.90 -0.23 16.03
N ARG A 331 8.50 0.76 16.82
CA ARG A 331 8.60 0.76 18.30
C ARG A 331 7.24 0.57 18.99
N GLY A 332 6.17 0.48 18.21
CA GLY A 332 4.84 0.19 18.71
C GLY A 332 4.73 -1.13 19.47
N ALA A 333 3.62 -1.37 20.13
CA ALA A 333 3.43 -2.59 20.94
C ALA A 333 3.33 -3.88 20.09
N GLY A 334 2.84 -3.78 18.87
CA GLY A 334 2.61 -4.89 17.94
C GLY A 334 3.59 -4.91 16.75
N THR A 335 3.24 -5.74 15.79
CA THR A 335 3.89 -5.82 14.47
C THR A 335 2.92 -5.53 13.34
N ASP A 336 1.73 -5.03 13.66
CA ASP A 336 0.68 -4.68 12.71
C ASP A 336 0.75 -3.21 12.31
N HIS A 337 0.02 -2.84 11.27
CA HIS A 337 -0.15 -1.45 10.86
C HIS A 337 -0.73 -0.61 11.99
N THR A 338 -0.38 0.67 12.01
CA THR A 338 -0.86 1.64 13.01
C THR A 338 -1.70 2.72 12.36
N ARG A 339 -2.80 3.09 13.05
CA ARG A 339 -3.72 4.16 12.66
C ARG A 339 -3.07 5.50 12.92
N GLU A 340 -2.37 6.01 11.91
CA GLU A 340 -1.61 7.24 12.02
C GLU A 340 -2.00 8.23 10.91
N TYR A 341 -1.91 9.51 11.23
CA TYR A 341 -1.81 10.54 10.21
C TYR A 341 -0.64 10.25 9.28
N VAL A 342 -0.78 10.63 8.02
CA VAL A 342 0.30 10.50 7.04
C VAL A 342 0.71 11.87 6.49
N PRO A 343 2.00 12.03 6.07
CA PRO A 343 2.45 13.27 5.46
C PRO A 343 1.91 13.41 4.03
N MET A 344 1.73 14.64 3.58
CA MET A 344 1.55 14.97 2.17
C MET A 344 2.40 16.18 1.82
N MET A 345 3.22 16.05 0.79
CA MET A 345 4.02 17.15 0.22
C MET A 345 3.76 17.22 -1.28
N ILE A 346 3.43 18.41 -1.79
CA ILE A 346 3.22 18.64 -3.23
C ILE A 346 4.22 19.66 -3.76
N TYR A 347 4.93 19.29 -4.84
CA TYR A 347 6.02 20.05 -5.42
C TYR A 347 5.95 20.07 -6.95
N GLY A 348 6.42 21.15 -7.56
CA GLY A 348 6.57 21.31 -9.03
C GLY A 348 6.60 22.76 -9.45
N GLU A 349 7.02 23.01 -10.70
CA GLU A 349 6.94 24.37 -11.28
C GLU A 349 5.47 24.79 -11.42
N GLY A 350 5.10 25.96 -10.87
CA GLY A 350 3.72 26.46 -10.80
C GLY A 350 2.93 25.93 -9.59
N ILE A 351 3.63 25.32 -8.63
CA ILE A 351 3.11 25.00 -7.29
C ILE A 351 3.72 26.01 -6.31
N LYS A 352 2.88 26.61 -5.49
CA LYS A 352 3.31 27.52 -4.42
C LYS A 352 4.20 26.77 -3.44
N LYS A 353 5.18 27.49 -2.92
CA LYS A 353 6.12 26.98 -1.91
C LYS A 353 5.65 27.38 -0.51
N GLY A 354 5.86 26.50 0.47
CA GLY A 354 5.66 26.79 1.89
C GLY A 354 4.21 27.02 2.31
N VAL A 355 3.23 26.60 1.50
CA VAL A 355 1.82 26.66 1.91
C VAL A 355 1.53 25.49 2.86
N ASP A 356 1.19 25.82 4.09
CA ASP A 356 0.66 24.88 5.06
C ASP A 356 -0.85 24.73 4.83
N LEU A 357 -1.28 23.52 4.48
CA LEU A 357 -2.68 23.17 4.26
C LEU A 357 -3.35 22.61 5.51
N GLY A 358 -2.62 22.57 6.64
CA GLY A 358 -3.08 22.06 7.91
C GLY A 358 -3.40 20.56 7.90
N THR A 359 -4.37 20.16 8.72
CA THR A 359 -4.88 18.79 8.75
C THR A 359 -6.04 18.62 7.76
N ARG A 360 -5.92 17.67 6.87
CA ARG A 360 -6.98 17.29 5.93
C ARG A 360 -7.61 15.97 6.38
N HIS A 361 -8.92 15.85 6.22
CA HIS A 361 -9.70 14.79 6.86
C HIS A 361 -10.02 13.61 5.93
N SER A 362 -9.28 13.47 4.81
CA SER A 362 -9.34 12.29 3.96
C SER A 362 -8.13 12.24 3.02
N PHE A 363 -7.59 11.04 2.80
CA PHE A 363 -6.61 10.78 1.75
C PHE A 363 -7.20 10.98 0.35
N ALA A 364 -8.54 10.89 0.21
CA ALA A 364 -9.26 11.12 -1.04
C ALA A 364 -9.10 12.56 -1.59
N ASP A 365 -8.62 13.49 -0.77
CA ASP A 365 -8.25 14.83 -1.20
C ASP A 365 -7.16 14.83 -2.29
N ILE A 366 -6.29 13.79 -2.28
CA ILE A 366 -5.29 13.56 -3.33
C ILE A 366 -6.00 13.27 -4.66
N ALA A 367 -6.93 12.31 -4.71
CA ALA A 367 -7.67 11.99 -5.93
C ALA A 367 -8.48 13.19 -6.46
N ALA A 368 -9.14 13.92 -5.55
CA ALA A 368 -9.86 15.14 -5.88
C ALA A 368 -8.93 16.20 -6.49
N THR A 369 -7.69 16.29 -5.99
CA THR A 369 -6.69 17.22 -6.51
C THR A 369 -6.12 16.76 -7.85
N VAL A 370 -5.78 15.47 -7.99
CA VAL A 370 -5.37 14.86 -9.27
C VAL A 370 -6.42 15.12 -10.35
N SER A 371 -7.72 14.94 -10.04
CA SER A 371 -8.82 15.19 -10.97
C SER A 371 -8.84 16.64 -11.46
N LYS A 372 -8.60 17.61 -10.58
CA LYS A 372 -8.54 19.04 -10.94
C LYS A 372 -7.32 19.39 -11.78
N ILE A 373 -6.13 18.85 -11.44
CA ILE A 373 -4.89 19.02 -12.21
C ILE A 373 -5.08 18.50 -13.63
N MET A 374 -5.64 17.29 -13.76
CA MET A 374 -5.82 16.59 -15.04
C MET A 374 -7.12 16.99 -15.77
N ARG A 375 -7.95 17.86 -15.16
CA ARG A 375 -9.22 18.36 -15.71
C ARG A 375 -10.21 17.24 -16.05
N ILE A 376 -10.28 16.23 -15.20
CA ILE A 376 -11.18 15.09 -15.34
C ILE A 376 -12.26 15.21 -14.24
N PRO A 377 -13.56 15.22 -14.60
CA PRO A 377 -14.62 15.22 -13.59
C PRO A 377 -14.54 13.93 -12.74
N TYR A 378 -14.49 14.10 -11.43
CA TYR A 378 -14.53 13.00 -10.49
C TYR A 378 -15.34 13.38 -9.24
N ALA A 379 -16.38 12.61 -8.96
CA ALA A 379 -17.15 12.74 -7.74
C ALA A 379 -16.55 11.80 -6.68
N THR A 380 -15.79 12.36 -5.76
CA THR A 380 -15.23 11.65 -4.59
C THR A 380 -15.62 12.40 -3.31
N ARG A 381 -15.51 11.73 -2.17
CA ARG A 381 -15.69 12.38 -0.85
C ARG A 381 -14.55 13.33 -0.49
N GLY A 382 -13.42 13.26 -1.19
CA GLY A 382 -12.28 14.15 -0.99
C GLY A 382 -12.53 15.59 -1.46
N GLN A 383 -11.80 16.50 -0.87
CA GLN A 383 -11.82 17.92 -1.17
C GLN A 383 -10.49 18.36 -1.79
N SER A 384 -10.53 18.83 -3.04
CA SER A 384 -9.34 19.27 -3.74
C SER A 384 -8.72 20.51 -3.12
N PHE A 385 -7.43 20.47 -2.83
CA PHE A 385 -6.61 21.60 -2.40
C PHE A 385 -5.89 22.31 -3.57
N TRP A 386 -6.23 21.98 -4.83
CA TRP A 386 -5.56 22.52 -6.00
C TRP A 386 -5.54 24.04 -6.06
N ASN A 387 -6.66 24.69 -5.72
CA ASN A 387 -6.75 26.16 -5.79
C ASN A 387 -5.91 26.86 -4.72
N GLU A 388 -5.54 26.17 -3.66
CA GLU A 388 -4.74 26.70 -2.59
C GLU A 388 -3.24 26.71 -2.95
N VAL A 389 -2.80 25.68 -3.71
CA VAL A 389 -1.37 25.43 -3.98
C VAL A 389 -0.92 25.83 -5.39
N LYS A 390 -1.81 25.99 -6.36
CA LYS A 390 -1.39 26.46 -7.70
C LYS A 390 -1.02 27.94 -7.68
N GLU A 391 0.02 28.33 -8.40
CA GLU A 391 0.36 29.70 -8.70
C GLU A 391 -0.67 30.37 -9.65
#